data_4c36d243b8312b1a76b9fdc020f8aaaf
#
_entry.id   4c36d243b8312b1a76b9fdc020f8aaaf
#
_cell.length_a   1.000
_cell.length_b   1.000
_cell.length_c   1.000
_cell.angle_alpha   90.00
_cell.angle_beta   90.00
_cell.angle_gamma   90.00
#
_symmetry.space_group_name_H-M   'P 1'
#
loop_
_entity.id
_entity.type
_entity.pdbx_description
1 polymer ?
#
loop_
_entity_poly.entity_id
_entity_poly.type
_entity_poly.pdbx_seq_one_letter_code
_entity_poly.pdbx_strand_id
1 'polypeptide(L)'
;MIYLGIDLGGTKVSGALFLENNSLLLHETLLLEGREGKEVAGLVTELCKILLSKGEVPENECKCIGVCVPGIAYSKTRTCWCPNIPGWENYPLLDEIAESVPNSTVFVESDRTAYILGEVSLGVAKGCNNAIFIAVGTGIGAGILIDGRVLHGTSDIVGATGWMALKPPYDKEWDMCGCFESHASGTGIAMQAKKELKALLEAGKKGLSYLEKFEIEKITSREVFEAYDLHDSVAIKVIDTAIEMWGMAAANFVSLFNPEVVVFGGGLFGPASRFVDRIYEEASRWAQPISIKQCRFFPSMLPNEAGLYGAGAIAITNYKRDKNEQ
;
A
#
# COMPACT_ATOMS: atom_id res chain seq x y z
N MET A 1 23.00 1.99 -17.25
CA MET A 1 21.62 1.90 -17.77
C MET A 1 20.73 2.70 -16.83
N ILE A 2 19.74 3.40 -17.39
CA ILE A 2 18.80 4.23 -16.66
C ILE A 2 17.42 3.58 -16.74
N TYR A 3 16.71 3.62 -15.62
CA TYR A 3 15.36 3.09 -15.45
C TYR A 3 14.46 4.20 -14.94
N LEU A 4 13.20 4.18 -15.30
CA LEU A 4 12.23 5.15 -14.86
C LEU A 4 11.17 4.46 -13.99
N GLY A 5 10.92 4.99 -12.81
CA GLY A 5 9.87 4.55 -11.91
C GLY A 5 8.80 5.62 -11.78
N ILE A 6 7.52 5.23 -11.87
CA ILE A 6 6.36 6.10 -11.69
C ILE A 6 5.46 5.54 -10.61
N ASP A 7 5.17 6.36 -9.61
CA ASP A 7 4.19 6.07 -8.55
C ASP A 7 2.97 6.96 -8.73
N LEU A 8 1.89 6.39 -9.25
CA LEU A 8 0.61 7.05 -9.41
C LEU A 8 -0.23 6.86 -8.15
N GLY A 9 -0.51 7.94 -7.46
CA GLY A 9 -1.46 7.98 -6.35
C GLY A 9 -2.80 8.62 -6.72
N GLY A 10 -3.71 8.72 -5.76
CA GLY A 10 -5.04 9.34 -5.98
C GLY A 10 -5.03 10.87 -6.07
N THR A 11 -3.92 11.55 -5.71
CA THR A 11 -3.83 13.03 -5.67
C THR A 11 -2.63 13.59 -6.42
N LYS A 12 -1.62 12.76 -6.64
CA LYS A 12 -0.37 13.12 -7.31
C LYS A 12 0.20 11.93 -8.05
N VAL A 13 1.06 12.20 -9.03
CA VAL A 13 1.96 11.24 -9.64
C VAL A 13 3.39 11.66 -9.35
N SER A 14 4.20 10.75 -8.82
CA SER A 14 5.62 10.93 -8.57
C SER A 14 6.44 10.06 -9.50
N GLY A 15 7.55 10.56 -10.01
CA GLY A 15 8.42 9.79 -10.88
C GLY A 15 9.88 10.04 -10.58
N ALA A 16 10.72 9.05 -10.87
CA ALA A 16 12.16 9.20 -10.69
C ALA A 16 12.95 8.40 -11.71
N LEU A 17 14.16 8.88 -11.99
CA LEU A 17 15.19 8.15 -12.71
C LEU A 17 16.07 7.38 -11.73
N PHE A 18 16.33 6.12 -12.05
CA PHE A 18 17.12 5.20 -11.22
C PHE A 18 18.31 4.62 -12.00
N LEU A 19 19.40 4.39 -11.29
CA LEU A 19 20.48 3.52 -11.73
C LEU A 19 20.14 2.04 -11.46
N GLU A 20 20.91 1.15 -12.02
CA GLU A 20 20.74 -0.31 -11.88
C GLU A 20 20.83 -0.84 -10.43
N ASN A 21 21.49 -0.11 -9.56
CA ASN A 21 21.57 -0.39 -8.12
C ASN A 21 20.43 0.23 -7.31
N ASN A 22 19.38 0.73 -7.99
CA ASN A 22 18.23 1.44 -7.44
C ASN A 22 18.58 2.78 -6.75
N SER A 23 19.73 3.37 -7.06
CA SER A 23 20.05 4.74 -6.64
C SER A 23 19.23 5.73 -7.43
N LEU A 24 18.57 6.66 -6.75
CA LEU A 24 17.76 7.73 -7.33
C LEU A 24 18.66 8.83 -7.88
N LEU A 25 18.44 9.23 -9.14
CA LEU A 25 19.17 10.30 -9.81
C LEU A 25 18.40 11.63 -9.86
N LEU A 26 17.13 11.55 -10.16
CA LEU A 26 16.24 12.70 -10.35
C LEU A 26 14.83 12.29 -9.92
N HIS A 27 14.12 13.21 -9.28
CA HIS A 27 12.74 13.02 -8.82
C HIS A 27 11.90 14.24 -9.16
N GLU A 28 10.68 14.00 -9.64
CA GLU A 28 9.67 15.01 -9.93
C GLU A 28 8.29 14.54 -9.48
N THR A 29 7.42 15.49 -9.17
CA THR A 29 6.05 15.19 -8.77
C THR A 29 5.10 16.18 -9.43
N LEU A 30 3.98 15.68 -9.95
CA LEU A 30 2.89 16.48 -10.51
C LEU A 30 1.60 16.18 -9.72
N LEU A 31 0.80 17.21 -9.48
CA LEU A 31 -0.50 17.06 -8.81
C LEU A 31 -1.59 16.69 -9.82
N LEU A 32 -2.51 15.81 -9.44
CA LEU A 32 -3.64 15.44 -10.30
C LEU A 32 -4.65 16.59 -10.45
N GLU A 33 -4.84 17.43 -9.42
CA GLU A 33 -5.70 18.63 -9.45
C GLU A 33 -7.12 18.36 -9.96
N GLY A 34 -7.68 17.20 -9.59
CA GLY A 34 -9.02 16.79 -10.01
C GLY A 34 -9.13 16.27 -11.44
N ARG A 35 -8.00 15.98 -12.12
CA ARG A 35 -8.00 15.32 -13.43
C ARG A 35 -8.54 13.91 -13.33
N GLU A 36 -9.19 13.46 -14.41
CA GLU A 36 -9.85 12.16 -14.53
C GLU A 36 -9.49 11.49 -15.86
N GLY A 37 -9.75 10.21 -15.97
CA GLY A 37 -9.67 9.46 -17.22
C GLY A 37 -8.34 9.66 -17.97
N LYS A 38 -8.44 10.09 -19.22
CA LYS A 38 -7.28 10.30 -20.12
C LYS A 38 -6.36 11.44 -19.67
N GLU A 39 -6.84 12.41 -18.91
CA GLU A 39 -6.01 13.53 -18.45
C GLU A 39 -4.97 13.05 -17.43
N VAL A 40 -5.33 12.06 -16.58
CA VAL A 40 -4.37 11.44 -15.64
C VAL A 40 -3.29 10.66 -16.38
N ALA A 41 -3.65 9.89 -17.41
CA ALA A 41 -2.67 9.18 -18.23
C ALA A 41 -1.77 10.15 -19.01
N GLY A 42 -2.33 11.26 -19.52
CA GLY A 42 -1.56 12.36 -20.10
C GLY A 42 -0.54 12.94 -19.13
N LEU A 43 -0.91 13.12 -17.87
CA LEU A 43 0.00 13.61 -16.82
C LEU A 43 1.14 12.61 -16.52
N VAL A 44 0.83 11.29 -16.51
CA VAL A 44 1.85 10.24 -16.35
C VAL A 44 2.85 10.27 -17.50
N THR A 45 2.37 10.35 -18.76
CA THR A 45 3.25 10.41 -19.94
C THR A 45 4.05 11.70 -20.00
N GLU A 46 3.47 12.82 -19.58
CA GLU A 46 4.15 14.10 -19.44
C GLU A 46 5.30 14.00 -18.43
N LEU A 47 5.06 13.40 -17.25
CA LEU A 47 6.08 13.22 -16.23
C LEU A 47 7.25 12.37 -16.75
N CYS A 48 6.98 11.30 -17.52
CA CYS A 48 8.03 10.52 -18.15
C CYS A 48 8.93 11.40 -19.04
N LYS A 49 8.35 12.24 -19.87
CA LYS A 49 9.09 13.15 -20.78
C LYS A 49 9.88 14.21 -20.01
N ILE A 50 9.27 14.78 -18.95
CA ILE A 50 9.95 15.76 -18.07
C ILE A 50 11.21 15.14 -17.47
N LEU A 51 11.09 13.93 -16.91
CA LEU A 51 12.22 13.26 -16.26
C LEU A 51 13.33 12.92 -17.25
N LEU A 52 12.99 12.38 -18.42
CA LEU A 52 13.99 12.09 -19.48
C LEU A 52 14.70 13.37 -19.96
N SER A 53 13.94 14.44 -20.18
CA SER A 53 14.49 15.73 -20.61
C SER A 53 15.38 16.37 -19.56
N LYS A 54 14.92 16.48 -18.30
CA LYS A 54 15.69 17.08 -17.19
C LYS A 54 16.91 16.25 -16.80
N GLY A 55 16.82 14.92 -16.95
CA GLY A 55 17.93 14.01 -16.69
C GLY A 55 18.93 13.93 -17.85
N GLU A 56 18.68 14.67 -18.95
CA GLU A 56 19.48 14.62 -20.19
C GLU A 56 19.65 13.16 -20.69
N VAL A 57 18.61 12.33 -20.50
CA VAL A 57 18.60 10.91 -20.85
C VAL A 57 18.08 10.77 -22.29
N PRO A 58 18.88 10.32 -23.24
CA PRO A 58 18.39 9.97 -24.56
C PRO A 58 17.30 8.89 -24.47
N GLU A 59 16.22 9.00 -25.23
CA GLU A 59 15.10 8.05 -25.18
C GLU A 59 15.51 6.58 -25.35
N ASN A 60 16.58 6.33 -26.12
CA ASN A 60 17.10 4.98 -26.34
C ASN A 60 17.96 4.46 -25.17
N GLU A 61 18.27 5.26 -24.17
CA GLU A 61 19.02 4.86 -22.96
C GLU A 61 18.12 4.51 -21.78
N CYS A 62 16.87 4.98 -21.74
CA CYS A 62 15.86 4.52 -20.81
C CYS A 62 15.30 3.18 -21.32
N LYS A 63 15.74 2.08 -20.73
CA LYS A 63 15.41 0.73 -21.22
C LYS A 63 14.08 0.22 -20.72
N CYS A 64 13.66 0.66 -19.55
CA CYS A 64 12.48 0.14 -18.91
C CYS A 64 11.82 1.18 -18.00
N ILE A 65 10.50 1.18 -18.01
CA ILE A 65 9.63 2.00 -17.18
C ILE A 65 8.79 1.07 -16.29
N GLY A 66 8.89 1.23 -14.98
CA GLY A 66 8.02 0.60 -14.00
C GLY A 66 7.00 1.60 -13.50
N VAL A 67 5.75 1.23 -13.52
CA VAL A 67 4.64 2.08 -13.05
C VAL A 67 3.86 1.34 -11.98
N CYS A 68 3.57 1.97 -10.86
CA CYS A 68 2.60 1.43 -9.92
C CYS A 68 1.34 2.29 -9.90
N VAL A 69 0.19 1.64 -9.75
CA VAL A 69 -1.14 2.25 -9.75
C VAL A 69 -1.89 1.93 -8.46
N PRO A 70 -2.77 2.83 -7.97
CA PRO A 70 -3.53 2.64 -6.74
C PRO A 70 -4.76 1.74 -7.00
N GLY A 71 -4.52 0.51 -7.41
CA GLY A 71 -5.56 -0.43 -7.82
C GLY A 71 -5.02 -1.76 -8.31
N ILE A 72 -5.64 -2.29 -9.36
CA ILE A 72 -5.29 -3.57 -9.98
C ILE A 72 -4.71 -3.30 -11.37
N ALA A 73 -3.53 -3.85 -11.65
CA ALA A 73 -2.98 -3.92 -13.00
C ALA A 73 -3.22 -5.33 -13.55
N TYR A 74 -4.12 -5.46 -14.50
CA TYR A 74 -4.49 -6.74 -15.11
C TYR A 74 -3.46 -7.15 -16.16
N SER A 75 -2.64 -8.15 -15.84
CA SER A 75 -1.57 -8.64 -16.73
C SER A 75 -2.08 -9.21 -18.05
N LYS A 76 -3.24 -9.89 -18.02
CA LYS A 76 -3.84 -10.54 -19.20
C LYS A 76 -4.44 -9.57 -20.21
N THR A 77 -5.11 -8.52 -19.73
CA THR A 77 -5.76 -7.51 -20.57
C THR A 77 -4.91 -6.27 -20.80
N ARG A 78 -3.80 -6.12 -20.05
CA ARG A 78 -2.90 -4.95 -20.07
C ARG A 78 -3.62 -3.65 -19.67
N THR A 79 -4.68 -3.77 -18.86
CA THR A 79 -5.51 -2.65 -18.39
C THR A 79 -5.38 -2.46 -16.88
N CYS A 80 -5.82 -1.30 -16.38
CA CYS A 80 -5.84 -0.97 -14.97
C CYS A 80 -7.27 -0.72 -14.46
N TRP A 81 -7.53 -1.13 -13.24
CA TRP A 81 -8.70 -0.73 -12.47
C TRP A 81 -8.24 0.07 -11.26
N CYS A 82 -8.59 1.36 -11.21
CA CYS A 82 -8.21 2.27 -10.13
C CYS A 82 -9.46 2.97 -9.61
N PRO A 83 -10.04 2.54 -8.48
CA PRO A 83 -11.33 3.05 -8.00
C PRO A 83 -11.31 4.54 -7.62
N ASN A 84 -10.13 5.08 -7.34
CA ASN A 84 -9.95 6.49 -6.96
C ASN A 84 -9.67 7.41 -8.15
N ILE A 85 -9.66 6.86 -9.38
CA ILE A 85 -9.47 7.63 -10.61
C ILE A 85 -10.70 7.38 -11.51
N PRO A 86 -11.64 8.32 -11.61
CA PRO A 86 -12.82 8.15 -12.45
C PRO A 86 -12.44 7.81 -13.90
N GLY A 87 -13.16 6.85 -14.48
CA GLY A 87 -12.92 6.38 -15.86
C GLY A 87 -11.82 5.31 -15.99
N TRP A 88 -11.30 4.79 -14.86
CA TRP A 88 -10.26 3.75 -14.87
C TRP A 88 -10.77 2.37 -14.42
N GLU A 89 -11.88 1.91 -15.01
CA GLU A 89 -12.40 0.55 -14.78
C GLU A 89 -11.66 -0.54 -15.58
N ASN A 90 -11.15 -0.18 -16.78
CA ASN A 90 -10.34 -1.04 -17.66
C ASN A 90 -9.42 -0.17 -18.51
N TYR A 91 -8.67 0.72 -17.89
CA TYR A 91 -7.92 1.75 -18.59
C TYR A 91 -6.60 1.22 -19.17
N PRO A 92 -6.26 1.49 -20.46
CA PRO A 92 -5.09 0.93 -21.14
C PRO A 92 -3.81 1.75 -20.88
N LEU A 93 -3.49 2.06 -19.63
CA LEU A 93 -2.36 2.91 -19.25
C LEU A 93 -1.03 2.44 -19.83
N LEU A 94 -0.79 1.12 -19.81
CA LEU A 94 0.45 0.53 -20.31
C LEU A 94 0.68 0.88 -21.79
N ASP A 95 -0.36 0.76 -22.60
CA ASP A 95 -0.25 1.01 -24.05
C ASP A 95 -0.06 2.51 -24.34
N GLU A 96 -0.73 3.40 -23.61
CA GLU A 96 -0.54 4.86 -23.76
C GLU A 96 0.90 5.29 -23.39
N ILE A 97 1.49 4.73 -22.34
CA ILE A 97 2.88 5.03 -22.00
C ILE A 97 3.84 4.46 -23.05
N ALA A 98 3.62 3.23 -23.51
CA ALA A 98 4.45 2.59 -24.52
C ALA A 98 4.43 3.35 -25.87
N GLU A 99 3.28 3.90 -26.25
CA GLU A 99 3.17 4.79 -27.43
C GLU A 99 3.93 6.11 -27.23
N SER A 100 3.92 6.64 -26.00
CA SER A 100 4.56 7.92 -25.67
C SER A 100 6.09 7.83 -25.55
N VAL A 101 6.61 6.66 -25.13
CA VAL A 101 8.05 6.38 -24.96
C VAL A 101 8.41 5.05 -25.64
N PRO A 102 8.42 5.00 -26.99
CA PRO A 102 8.44 3.76 -27.77
C PRO A 102 9.73 2.93 -27.66
N ASN A 103 10.82 3.53 -27.14
CA ASN A 103 12.09 2.84 -26.97
C ASN A 103 12.27 2.15 -25.62
N SER A 104 11.24 2.19 -24.77
CA SER A 104 11.24 1.61 -23.42
C SER A 104 10.23 0.49 -23.29
N THR A 105 10.60 -0.58 -22.59
CA THR A 105 9.62 -1.59 -22.15
C THR A 105 8.87 -1.07 -20.93
N VAL A 106 7.55 -1.19 -20.91
CA VAL A 106 6.70 -0.67 -19.82
C VAL A 106 6.09 -1.82 -19.03
N PHE A 107 6.20 -1.75 -17.69
CA PHE A 107 5.54 -2.66 -16.76
C PHE A 107 4.64 -1.85 -15.83
N VAL A 108 3.41 -2.28 -15.68
CA VAL A 108 2.44 -1.67 -14.77
C VAL A 108 2.04 -2.68 -13.72
N GLU A 109 2.11 -2.28 -12.46
CA GLU A 109 1.84 -3.12 -11.29
C GLU A 109 0.94 -2.41 -10.28
N SER A 110 0.34 -3.16 -9.37
CA SER A 110 -0.36 -2.60 -8.21
C SER A 110 0.62 -1.90 -7.28
N ASP A 111 0.16 -0.85 -6.60
CA ASP A 111 0.91 -0.17 -5.52
C ASP A 111 1.39 -1.14 -4.43
N ARG A 112 0.61 -2.19 -4.14
CA ARG A 112 0.98 -3.25 -3.17
C ARG A 112 2.24 -4.01 -3.59
N THR A 113 2.37 -4.31 -4.89
CA THR A 113 3.59 -4.89 -5.47
C THR A 113 4.77 -3.94 -5.33
N ALA A 114 4.55 -2.66 -5.62
CA ALA A 114 5.60 -1.66 -5.50
C ALA A 114 6.08 -1.51 -4.06
N TYR A 115 5.19 -1.45 -3.08
CA TYR A 115 5.58 -1.30 -1.67
C TYR A 115 6.51 -2.42 -1.18
N ILE A 116 6.17 -3.69 -1.45
CA ILE A 116 7.05 -4.80 -1.04
C ILE A 116 8.38 -4.79 -1.80
N LEU A 117 8.38 -4.48 -3.10
CA LEU A 117 9.61 -4.41 -3.89
C LEU A 117 10.50 -3.23 -3.48
N GLY A 118 9.92 -2.11 -3.07
CA GLY A 118 10.65 -0.99 -2.49
C GLY A 118 11.38 -1.39 -1.22
N GLU A 119 10.71 -2.03 -0.28
CA GLU A 119 11.29 -2.49 0.98
C GLU A 119 12.35 -3.59 0.78
N VAL A 120 12.17 -4.47 -0.20
CA VAL A 120 13.16 -5.49 -0.54
C VAL A 120 14.40 -4.90 -1.22
N SER A 121 14.25 -3.82 -1.96
CA SER A 121 15.37 -3.17 -2.66
C SER A 121 16.20 -2.29 -1.73
N LEU A 122 15.57 -1.49 -0.88
CA LEU A 122 16.23 -0.46 -0.07
C LEU A 122 15.81 -0.42 1.40
N GLY A 123 14.67 -1.02 1.75
CA GLY A 123 14.08 -0.92 3.09
C GLY A 123 14.48 -2.06 4.03
N VAL A 124 13.60 -2.30 5.03
CA VAL A 124 13.83 -3.29 6.10
C VAL A 124 13.79 -4.75 5.63
N ALA A 125 13.22 -5.01 4.45
CA ALA A 125 13.16 -6.34 3.82
C ALA A 125 14.33 -6.59 2.85
N LYS A 126 15.37 -5.75 2.85
CA LYS A 126 16.49 -5.87 1.92
C LYS A 126 17.17 -7.23 2.04
N GLY A 127 17.25 -7.91 0.88
CA GLY A 127 17.86 -9.23 0.77
C GLY A 127 16.97 -10.40 1.18
N CYS A 128 15.72 -10.16 1.61
CA CYS A 128 14.76 -11.21 1.89
C CYS A 128 14.17 -11.76 0.58
N ASN A 129 13.95 -13.07 0.55
CA ASN A 129 13.22 -13.74 -0.53
C ASN A 129 11.75 -13.99 -0.18
N ASN A 130 11.42 -13.95 1.12
CA ASN A 130 10.06 -14.18 1.62
C ASN A 130 9.68 -13.03 2.54
N ALA A 131 8.86 -12.12 2.07
CA ALA A 131 8.51 -10.91 2.79
C ALA A 131 7.06 -10.49 2.50
N ILE A 132 6.41 -9.89 3.49
CA ILE A 132 5.04 -9.40 3.38
C ILE A 132 5.03 -7.93 3.77
N PHE A 133 4.43 -7.09 2.92
CA PHE A 133 4.15 -5.70 3.25
C PHE A 133 2.64 -5.53 3.46
N ILE A 134 2.23 -5.15 4.65
CA ILE A 134 0.84 -4.81 4.97
C ILE A 134 0.70 -3.30 4.87
N ALA A 135 0.01 -2.85 3.83
CA ALA A 135 -0.29 -1.44 3.60
C ALA A 135 -1.59 -1.07 4.31
N VAL A 136 -1.51 -0.17 5.29
CA VAL A 136 -2.67 0.35 6.02
C VAL A 136 -2.75 1.86 5.82
N GLY A 137 -3.74 2.28 5.06
CA GLY A 137 -4.05 3.67 4.75
C GLY A 137 -5.55 3.90 4.88
N THR A 138 -6.16 4.52 3.88
CA THR A 138 -7.63 4.63 3.74
C THR A 138 -8.27 3.24 3.77
N GLY A 139 -7.69 2.29 3.03
CA GLY A 139 -8.03 0.86 3.05
C GLY A 139 -6.86 0.00 3.53
N ILE A 140 -6.97 -1.34 3.33
CA ILE A 140 -5.93 -2.31 3.69
C ILE A 140 -5.63 -3.23 2.50
N GLY A 141 -4.33 -3.34 2.17
CA GLY A 141 -3.83 -4.28 1.19
C GLY A 141 -2.50 -4.90 1.62
N ALA A 142 -2.03 -5.89 0.88
CA ALA A 142 -0.70 -6.46 1.12
C ALA A 142 0.05 -6.76 -0.18
N GLY A 143 1.35 -6.49 -0.19
CA GLY A 143 2.29 -7.02 -1.16
C GLY A 143 2.94 -8.28 -0.60
N ILE A 144 3.00 -9.36 -1.38
CA ILE A 144 3.45 -10.67 -0.92
C ILE A 144 4.57 -11.15 -1.85
N LEU A 145 5.78 -11.28 -1.29
CA LEU A 145 6.95 -11.84 -1.97
C LEU A 145 7.27 -13.21 -1.40
N ILE A 146 7.31 -14.25 -2.24
CA ILE A 146 7.66 -15.62 -1.88
C ILE A 146 8.66 -16.16 -2.90
N ASP A 147 9.74 -16.76 -2.39
CA ASP A 147 10.86 -17.28 -3.20
C ASP A 147 11.40 -16.24 -4.21
N GLY A 148 11.47 -14.97 -3.77
CA GLY A 148 11.93 -13.85 -4.59
C GLY A 148 10.94 -13.41 -5.69
N ARG A 149 9.69 -13.90 -5.67
CA ARG A 149 8.66 -13.57 -6.65
C ARG A 149 7.44 -12.97 -5.98
N VAL A 150 6.93 -11.88 -6.54
CA VAL A 150 5.66 -11.31 -6.10
C VAL A 150 4.51 -12.22 -6.51
N LEU A 151 3.56 -12.44 -5.61
CA LEU A 151 2.35 -13.20 -5.89
C LEU A 151 1.28 -12.30 -6.51
N HIS A 152 0.78 -12.67 -7.68
CA HIS A 152 -0.30 -11.96 -8.40
C HIS A 152 -1.63 -12.71 -8.35
N GLY A 153 -1.58 -14.07 -8.35
CA GLY A 153 -2.77 -14.93 -8.44
C GLY A 153 -3.36 -14.96 -9.86
N THR A 154 -4.55 -15.52 -9.96
CA THR A 154 -5.19 -15.76 -11.27
C THR A 154 -5.64 -14.50 -11.99
N SER A 155 -5.97 -13.45 -11.24
CA SER A 155 -6.58 -12.21 -11.74
C SER A 155 -5.90 -10.95 -11.19
N ASP A 156 -4.63 -11.07 -10.78
CA ASP A 156 -3.80 -9.97 -10.27
C ASP A 156 -4.38 -9.26 -9.01
N ILE A 157 -5.23 -9.99 -8.24
CA ILE A 157 -5.94 -9.44 -7.06
C ILE A 157 -5.33 -9.91 -5.73
N VAL A 158 -4.23 -10.67 -5.74
CA VAL A 158 -3.56 -11.08 -4.50
C VAL A 158 -3.23 -9.86 -3.65
N GLY A 159 -3.43 -10.01 -2.34
CA GLY A 159 -3.19 -8.93 -1.40
C GLY A 159 -4.40 -8.04 -1.10
N ALA A 160 -5.60 -8.38 -1.55
CA ALA A 160 -6.86 -7.74 -1.13
C ALA A 160 -7.21 -8.15 0.31
N THR A 161 -6.30 -7.90 1.24
CA THR A 161 -6.32 -8.44 2.61
C THR A 161 -7.33 -7.78 3.53
N GLY A 162 -7.82 -6.59 3.19
CA GLY A 162 -8.95 -5.96 3.88
C GLY A 162 -10.19 -6.85 3.99
N TRP A 163 -10.31 -7.84 3.08
CA TRP A 163 -11.38 -8.82 3.05
C TRP A 163 -11.17 -10.06 3.94
N MET A 164 -10.07 -10.12 4.68
CA MET A 164 -9.84 -11.23 5.61
C MET A 164 -10.95 -11.30 6.67
N ALA A 165 -11.51 -12.52 6.86
CA ALA A 165 -12.53 -12.81 7.85
C ALA A 165 -11.86 -13.03 9.22
N LEU A 166 -11.66 -11.97 9.98
CA LEU A 166 -10.97 -11.99 11.28
C LEU A 166 -11.93 -11.99 12.49
N LYS A 167 -13.23 -11.77 12.27
CA LYS A 167 -14.22 -11.67 13.35
C LYS A 167 -15.53 -12.33 12.95
N PRO A 168 -16.01 -13.35 13.69
CA PRO A 168 -17.35 -13.88 13.56
C PRO A 168 -18.35 -13.12 14.46
N PRO A 169 -19.68 -13.21 14.19
CA PRO A 169 -20.27 -13.68 12.94
C PRO A 169 -20.11 -12.65 11.81
N TYR A 170 -20.38 -13.08 10.58
CA TYR A 170 -20.42 -12.15 9.44
C TYR A 170 -21.44 -11.02 9.67
N ASP A 171 -21.07 -9.80 9.27
CA ASP A 171 -21.93 -8.61 9.32
C ASP A 171 -22.02 -7.97 7.93
N LYS A 172 -23.24 -7.60 7.51
CA LYS A 172 -23.49 -6.94 6.22
C LYS A 172 -22.80 -5.57 6.11
N GLU A 173 -22.49 -4.92 7.22
CA GLU A 173 -21.73 -3.66 7.21
C GLU A 173 -20.35 -3.82 6.53
N TRP A 174 -19.85 -5.05 6.39
CA TRP A 174 -18.55 -5.35 5.78
C TRP A 174 -18.59 -5.66 4.28
N ASP A 175 -19.78 -5.64 3.67
CA ASP A 175 -19.96 -5.97 2.23
C ASP A 175 -19.17 -5.05 1.30
N MET A 176 -18.86 -3.83 1.73
CA MET A 176 -18.22 -2.83 0.88
C MET A 176 -16.69 -2.89 0.89
N CYS A 177 -16.06 -3.37 1.98
CA CYS A 177 -14.60 -3.32 2.12
C CYS A 177 -13.99 -4.48 2.92
N GLY A 178 -14.82 -5.42 3.38
CA GLY A 178 -14.38 -6.57 4.16
C GLY A 178 -14.26 -6.32 5.65
N CYS A 179 -14.18 -7.41 6.42
CA CYS A 179 -14.15 -7.39 7.88
C CYS A 179 -12.90 -6.68 8.42
N PHE A 180 -11.71 -7.02 7.93
CA PHE A 180 -10.47 -6.46 8.44
C PHE A 180 -10.37 -4.96 8.16
N GLU A 181 -10.68 -4.52 6.95
CA GLU A 181 -10.62 -3.11 6.56
C GLU A 181 -11.63 -2.26 7.33
N SER A 182 -12.86 -2.77 7.52
CA SER A 182 -13.93 -2.07 8.27
C SER A 182 -13.59 -1.76 9.73
N HIS A 183 -12.57 -2.40 10.30
CA HIS A 183 -12.19 -2.19 11.69
C HIS A 183 -10.81 -1.54 11.83
N ALA A 184 -9.86 -1.85 10.96
CA ALA A 184 -8.45 -1.61 11.20
C ALA A 184 -7.76 -0.74 10.13
N SER A 185 -8.47 -0.28 9.10
CA SER A 185 -8.00 0.78 8.20
C SER A 185 -8.24 2.17 8.80
N GLY A 186 -7.68 3.21 8.19
CA GLY A 186 -7.95 4.59 8.61
C GLY A 186 -9.43 4.95 8.56
N THR A 187 -10.14 4.54 7.50
CA THR A 187 -11.60 4.70 7.40
C THR A 187 -12.33 3.83 8.41
N GLY A 188 -11.90 2.58 8.59
CA GLY A 188 -12.48 1.64 9.55
C GLY A 188 -12.36 2.14 10.99
N ILE A 189 -11.20 2.56 11.43
CA ILE A 189 -10.97 3.14 12.77
C ILE A 189 -11.88 4.34 13.01
N ALA A 190 -12.00 5.24 12.05
CA ALA A 190 -12.90 6.40 12.16
C ALA A 190 -14.36 5.95 12.30
N MET A 191 -14.80 4.97 11.50
CA MET A 191 -16.15 4.42 11.52
C MET A 191 -16.46 3.74 12.86
N GLN A 192 -15.55 2.92 13.37
CA GLN A 192 -15.73 2.27 14.67
C GLN A 192 -15.78 3.29 15.81
N ALA A 193 -14.93 4.33 15.79
CA ALA A 193 -14.96 5.40 16.79
C ALA A 193 -16.29 6.17 16.79
N LYS A 194 -16.82 6.49 15.62
CA LYS A 194 -18.15 7.12 15.49
C LYS A 194 -19.26 6.25 16.07
N LYS A 195 -19.21 4.95 15.80
CA LYS A 195 -20.19 3.97 16.31
C LYS A 195 -20.13 3.85 17.84
N GLU A 196 -18.92 3.71 18.40
CA GLU A 196 -18.72 3.62 19.84
C GLU A 196 -19.09 4.93 20.56
N LEU A 197 -18.78 6.08 19.97
CA LEU A 197 -19.15 7.39 20.53
C LEU A 197 -20.68 7.57 20.54
N LYS A 198 -21.38 7.21 19.45
CA LYS A 198 -22.84 7.25 19.41
C LYS A 198 -23.45 6.38 20.50
N ALA A 199 -22.96 5.15 20.66
CA ALA A 199 -23.44 4.25 21.70
C ALA A 199 -23.17 4.80 23.13
N LEU A 200 -22.03 5.47 23.37
CA LEU A 200 -21.72 6.12 24.63
C LEU A 200 -22.73 7.24 24.95
N LEU A 201 -23.03 8.07 23.96
CA LEU A 201 -23.97 9.20 24.12
C LEU A 201 -25.42 8.72 24.32
N GLU A 202 -25.86 7.70 23.59
CA GLU A 202 -27.17 7.06 23.76
C GLU A 202 -27.35 6.45 25.14
N ALA A 203 -26.26 5.92 25.74
CA ALA A 203 -26.24 5.45 27.10
C ALA A 203 -26.26 6.57 28.16
N GLY A 204 -26.41 7.85 27.76
CA GLY A 204 -26.45 9.01 28.64
C GLY A 204 -25.09 9.42 29.25
N LYS A 205 -23.99 8.89 28.74
CA LYS A 205 -22.61 9.10 29.25
C LYS A 205 -21.92 10.26 28.52
N LYS A 206 -22.47 11.47 28.64
CA LYS A 206 -21.88 12.70 28.05
C LYS A 206 -20.69 13.20 28.86
N GLY A 207 -19.72 13.81 28.19
CA GLY A 207 -18.52 14.45 28.79
C GLY A 207 -17.43 13.45 29.17
N LEU A 208 -17.51 12.20 28.71
CA LEU A 208 -16.57 11.13 29.03
C LEU A 208 -15.58 10.83 27.90
N SER A 209 -15.78 11.42 26.72
CA SER A 209 -14.88 11.21 25.58
C SER A 209 -14.35 12.55 25.01
N TYR A 210 -13.06 12.59 24.74
CA TYR A 210 -12.42 13.70 24.02
C TYR A 210 -13.03 13.91 22.63
N LEU A 211 -13.48 12.84 22.00
CA LEU A 211 -14.07 12.86 20.66
C LEU A 211 -15.40 13.65 20.60
N GLU A 212 -16.06 13.91 21.75
CA GLU A 212 -17.26 14.74 21.82
C GLU A 212 -17.05 16.20 21.42
N LYS A 213 -15.78 16.65 21.33
CA LYS A 213 -15.41 18.01 20.85
C LYS A 213 -15.59 18.19 19.36
N PHE A 214 -15.73 17.09 18.61
CA PHE A 214 -15.81 17.09 17.16
C PHE A 214 -17.24 16.77 16.71
N GLU A 215 -17.62 17.26 15.53
CA GLU A 215 -18.79 16.74 14.84
C GLU A 215 -18.56 15.26 14.51
N ILE A 216 -19.44 14.37 14.96
CA ILE A 216 -19.25 12.93 14.86
C ILE A 216 -18.90 12.53 13.42
N GLU A 217 -19.60 13.05 12.43
CA GLU A 217 -19.38 12.67 11.03
C GLU A 217 -18.01 13.12 10.47
N LYS A 218 -17.38 14.10 11.10
CA LYS A 218 -16.07 14.62 10.69
C LYS A 218 -14.88 13.94 11.40
N ILE A 219 -15.14 13.05 12.36
CA ILE A 219 -14.07 12.31 13.05
C ILE A 219 -13.34 11.43 12.03
N THR A 220 -12.04 11.56 11.97
CA THR A 220 -11.12 10.73 11.18
C THR A 220 -10.23 9.90 12.10
N SER A 221 -9.43 9.00 11.55
CA SER A 221 -8.45 8.24 12.34
C SER A 221 -7.46 9.16 13.08
N ARG A 222 -7.19 10.36 12.57
CA ARG A 222 -6.31 11.33 13.22
C ARG A 222 -6.82 11.74 14.60
N GLU A 223 -8.07 12.16 14.68
CA GLU A 223 -8.70 12.54 15.95
C GLU A 223 -8.77 11.36 16.92
N VAL A 224 -8.94 10.12 16.38
CA VAL A 224 -8.94 8.90 17.20
C VAL A 224 -7.55 8.65 17.80
N PHE A 225 -6.45 8.83 17.05
CA PHE A 225 -5.11 8.71 17.60
C PHE A 225 -4.80 9.81 18.62
N GLU A 226 -5.25 11.05 18.37
CA GLU A 226 -5.13 12.14 19.35
C GLU A 226 -5.87 11.81 20.66
N ALA A 227 -7.09 11.30 20.57
CA ALA A 227 -7.88 10.86 21.71
C ALA A 227 -7.23 9.67 22.46
N TYR A 228 -6.64 8.72 21.71
CA TYR A 228 -5.90 7.61 22.31
C TYR A 228 -4.73 8.09 23.18
N ASP A 229 -3.99 9.10 22.73
CA ASP A 229 -2.88 9.69 23.47
C ASP A 229 -3.34 10.45 24.75
N LEU A 230 -4.61 10.85 24.78
CA LEU A 230 -5.27 11.42 25.93
C LEU A 230 -5.99 10.38 26.83
N HIS A 231 -5.74 9.09 26.60
CA HIS A 231 -6.35 7.99 27.34
C HIS A 231 -7.89 7.94 27.25
N ASP A 232 -8.45 8.39 26.14
CA ASP A 232 -9.88 8.33 25.86
C ASP A 232 -10.35 6.86 25.74
N SER A 233 -11.39 6.49 26.48
CA SER A 233 -11.84 5.11 26.54
C SER A 233 -12.43 4.58 25.22
N VAL A 234 -13.06 5.44 24.43
CA VAL A 234 -13.57 5.09 23.08
C VAL A 234 -12.41 4.84 22.12
N ALA A 235 -11.45 5.75 22.12
CA ALA A 235 -10.28 5.63 21.27
C ALA A 235 -9.40 4.41 21.64
N ILE A 236 -9.19 4.15 22.95
CA ILE A 236 -8.45 2.97 23.41
C ILE A 236 -9.13 1.70 22.91
N LYS A 237 -10.44 1.56 23.08
CA LYS A 237 -11.19 0.38 22.63
C LYS A 237 -11.03 0.14 21.13
N VAL A 238 -11.11 1.19 20.32
CA VAL A 238 -11.03 1.11 18.87
C VAL A 238 -9.61 0.77 18.40
N ILE A 239 -8.60 1.44 18.95
CA ILE A 239 -7.20 1.19 18.58
C ILE A 239 -6.73 -0.19 19.04
N ASP A 240 -7.13 -0.63 20.25
CA ASP A 240 -6.80 -1.98 20.73
C ASP A 240 -7.41 -3.06 19.83
N THR A 241 -8.67 -2.87 19.39
CA THR A 241 -9.29 -3.77 18.40
C THR A 241 -8.52 -3.78 17.06
N ALA A 242 -8.05 -2.63 16.61
CA ALA A 242 -7.24 -2.56 15.39
C ALA A 242 -5.89 -3.29 15.54
N ILE A 243 -5.23 -3.15 16.70
CA ILE A 243 -3.98 -3.87 17.01
C ILE A 243 -4.21 -5.39 17.02
N GLU A 244 -5.29 -5.86 17.65
CA GLU A 244 -5.67 -7.28 17.63
C GLU A 244 -5.85 -7.78 16.20
N MET A 245 -6.56 -7.03 15.35
CA MET A 245 -6.80 -7.43 13.97
C MET A 245 -5.53 -7.38 13.09
N TRP A 246 -4.65 -6.38 13.29
CA TRP A 246 -3.34 -6.37 12.62
C TRP A 246 -2.50 -7.57 13.03
N GLY A 247 -2.54 -7.94 14.33
CA GLY A 247 -1.85 -9.12 14.85
C GLY A 247 -2.40 -10.43 14.27
N MET A 248 -3.73 -10.61 14.25
CA MET A 248 -4.37 -11.78 13.64
C MET A 248 -4.10 -11.91 12.14
N ALA A 249 -4.14 -10.79 11.40
CA ALA A 249 -3.80 -10.78 9.98
C ALA A 249 -2.35 -11.21 9.76
N ALA A 250 -1.41 -10.63 10.52
CA ALA A 250 0.01 -11.00 10.45
C ALA A 250 0.24 -12.46 10.83
N ALA A 251 -0.46 -12.98 11.84
CA ALA A 251 -0.39 -14.39 12.24
C ALA A 251 -0.81 -15.34 11.11
N ASN A 252 -1.87 -14.97 10.37
CA ASN A 252 -2.31 -15.73 9.20
C ASN A 252 -1.23 -15.73 8.10
N PHE A 253 -0.62 -14.59 7.81
CA PHE A 253 0.50 -14.51 6.86
C PHE A 253 1.69 -15.34 7.31
N VAL A 254 2.09 -15.26 8.57
CA VAL A 254 3.20 -16.04 9.13
C VAL A 254 2.91 -17.54 9.03
N SER A 255 1.69 -17.96 9.32
CA SER A 255 1.31 -19.38 9.29
C SER A 255 1.19 -19.94 7.89
N LEU A 256 0.75 -19.12 6.91
CA LEU A 256 0.55 -19.55 5.52
C LEU A 256 1.82 -19.50 4.67
N PHE A 257 2.65 -18.47 4.86
CA PHE A 257 3.76 -18.16 3.96
C PHE A 257 5.14 -18.29 4.61
N ASN A 258 5.20 -18.38 5.95
CA ASN A 258 6.47 -18.45 6.69
C ASN A 258 7.50 -17.38 6.23
N PRO A 259 7.15 -16.09 6.22
CA PRO A 259 8.03 -15.03 5.74
C PRO A 259 9.17 -14.75 6.73
N GLU A 260 10.29 -14.22 6.22
CA GLU A 260 11.40 -13.71 7.01
C GLU A 260 11.04 -12.41 7.74
N VAL A 261 10.15 -11.62 7.12
CA VAL A 261 9.74 -10.31 7.64
C VAL A 261 8.31 -9.96 7.25
N VAL A 262 7.59 -9.35 8.18
CA VAL A 262 6.34 -8.62 7.92
C VAL A 262 6.60 -7.14 8.14
N VAL A 263 6.35 -6.34 7.11
CA VAL A 263 6.52 -4.88 7.12
C VAL A 263 5.15 -4.23 7.19
N PHE A 264 4.99 -3.28 8.09
CA PHE A 264 3.78 -2.48 8.21
C PHE A 264 4.03 -1.08 7.67
N GLY A 265 3.23 -0.64 6.72
CA GLY A 265 3.35 0.68 6.11
C GLY A 265 2.02 1.28 5.71
N GLY A 266 2.08 2.32 4.88
CA GLY A 266 0.92 3.14 4.53
C GLY A 266 0.72 4.30 5.51
N GLY A 267 -0.16 5.24 5.13
CA GLY A 267 -0.31 6.51 5.86
C GLY A 267 -0.71 6.37 7.33
N LEU A 268 -1.40 5.28 7.69
CA LEU A 268 -1.79 5.05 9.08
C LEU A 268 -0.60 4.61 9.94
N PHE A 269 0.40 3.94 9.37
CA PHE A 269 1.59 3.47 10.09
C PHE A 269 2.66 4.56 10.31
N GLY A 270 2.35 5.83 10.10
CA GLY A 270 3.04 6.92 10.76
C GLY A 270 2.82 6.87 12.28
N PRO A 271 1.61 7.20 12.77
CA PRO A 271 1.29 7.14 14.21
C PRO A 271 1.18 5.72 14.77
N ALA A 272 0.78 4.71 13.97
CA ALA A 272 0.62 3.33 14.42
C ALA A 272 1.93 2.54 14.50
N SER A 273 3.02 3.03 13.96
CA SER A 273 4.34 2.36 14.00
C SER A 273 4.79 1.97 15.42
N ARG A 274 4.41 2.76 16.41
CA ARG A 274 4.67 2.52 17.84
C ARG A 274 4.00 1.26 18.39
N PHE A 275 3.06 0.66 17.68
CA PHE A 275 2.33 -0.53 18.12
C PHE A 275 2.88 -1.84 17.53
N VAL A 276 3.95 -1.80 16.73
CA VAL A 276 4.48 -3.00 16.05
C VAL A 276 4.84 -4.11 17.04
N ASP A 277 5.39 -3.77 18.21
CA ASP A 277 5.69 -4.77 19.25
C ASP A 277 4.41 -5.41 19.80
N ARG A 278 3.36 -4.63 20.06
CA ARG A 278 2.04 -5.15 20.49
C ARG A 278 1.38 -6.01 19.42
N ILE A 279 1.54 -5.63 18.15
CA ILE A 279 1.06 -6.42 17.00
C ILE A 279 1.80 -7.76 16.94
N TYR A 280 3.12 -7.77 17.18
CA TYR A 280 3.89 -9.00 17.26
C TYR A 280 3.48 -9.90 18.43
N GLU A 281 3.25 -9.31 19.60
CA GLU A 281 2.74 -10.03 20.79
C GLU A 281 1.37 -10.68 20.49
N GLU A 282 0.46 -9.95 19.85
CA GLU A 282 -0.84 -10.48 19.47
C GLU A 282 -0.70 -11.59 18.41
N ALA A 283 0.09 -11.36 17.36
CA ALA A 283 0.35 -12.36 16.33
C ALA A 283 0.94 -13.65 16.92
N SER A 284 1.78 -13.54 17.94
CA SER A 284 2.44 -14.67 18.60
C SER A 284 1.47 -15.61 19.33
N ARG A 285 0.26 -15.14 19.65
CA ARG A 285 -0.81 -15.96 20.26
C ARG A 285 -1.49 -16.88 19.25
N TRP A 286 -1.49 -16.49 17.97
CA TRP A 286 -2.27 -17.12 16.90
C TRP A 286 -1.42 -17.88 15.89
N ALA A 287 -0.22 -17.37 15.60
CA ALA A 287 0.64 -17.89 14.55
C ALA A 287 1.26 -19.24 14.91
N GLN A 288 1.67 -19.96 13.87
CA GLN A 288 2.43 -21.19 14.03
C GLN A 288 3.72 -20.91 14.85
N PRO A 289 3.96 -21.63 15.96
CA PRO A 289 4.91 -21.22 17.00
C PRO A 289 6.40 -21.32 16.56
N ILE A 290 6.73 -22.06 15.51
CA ILE A 290 8.08 -22.11 14.95
C ILE A 290 8.29 -20.94 13.99
N SER A 291 7.32 -20.71 13.09
CA SER A 291 7.40 -19.66 12.08
C SER A 291 7.46 -18.26 12.70
N ILE A 292 6.64 -17.98 13.72
CA ILE A 292 6.60 -16.64 14.32
C ILE A 292 7.92 -16.25 15.00
N LYS A 293 8.64 -17.21 15.58
CA LYS A 293 9.94 -16.97 16.21
C LYS A 293 11.05 -16.65 15.19
N GLN A 294 10.87 -17.00 13.93
CA GLN A 294 11.81 -16.75 12.85
C GLN A 294 11.43 -15.49 12.03
N CYS A 295 10.22 -15.01 12.18
CA CYS A 295 9.71 -13.85 11.47
C CYS A 295 9.94 -12.56 12.27
N ARG A 296 10.40 -11.52 11.61
CA ARG A 296 10.60 -10.19 12.20
C ARG A 296 9.50 -9.25 11.75
N PHE A 297 9.06 -8.37 12.65
CA PHE A 297 8.06 -7.33 12.35
C PHE A 297 8.72 -5.96 12.41
N PHE A 298 8.48 -5.14 11.39
CA PHE A 298 9.03 -3.80 11.33
C PHE A 298 8.01 -2.81 10.74
N PRO A 299 8.07 -1.54 11.17
CA PRO A 299 7.45 -0.48 10.38
C PRO A 299 8.26 -0.28 9.10
N SER A 300 7.60 0.21 8.04
CA SER A 300 8.26 0.60 6.78
C SER A 300 9.38 1.61 7.04
N MET A 301 10.52 1.40 6.40
CA MET A 301 11.64 2.34 6.43
C MET A 301 11.56 3.37 5.31
N LEU A 302 10.63 3.19 4.36
CA LEU A 302 10.40 4.07 3.22
C LEU A 302 9.01 4.74 3.30
N PRO A 303 8.68 5.47 4.38
CA PRO A 303 7.37 6.09 4.51
C PRO A 303 7.16 7.09 3.37
N ASN A 304 6.05 6.94 2.64
CA ASN A 304 5.68 7.74 1.45
C ASN A 304 6.56 7.58 0.20
N GLU A 305 7.60 6.76 0.23
CA GLU A 305 8.53 6.56 -0.89
C GLU A 305 8.59 5.11 -1.37
N ALA A 306 8.01 4.17 -0.63
CA ALA A 306 8.03 2.75 -0.97
C ALA A 306 7.46 2.47 -2.37
N GLY A 307 6.40 3.19 -2.77
CA GLY A 307 5.81 3.11 -4.11
C GLY A 307 6.80 3.54 -5.20
N LEU A 308 7.46 4.67 -5.02
CA LEU A 308 8.40 5.22 -6.01
C LEU A 308 9.63 4.32 -6.18
N TYR A 309 10.27 3.90 -5.07
CA TYR A 309 11.39 2.96 -5.12
C TYR A 309 10.98 1.59 -5.64
N GLY A 310 9.75 1.16 -5.31
CA GLY A 310 9.16 -0.05 -5.84
C GLY A 310 8.93 0.01 -7.34
N ALA A 311 8.46 1.12 -7.86
CA ALA A 311 8.31 1.34 -9.31
C ALA A 311 9.68 1.26 -10.02
N GLY A 312 10.73 1.85 -9.45
CA GLY A 312 12.10 1.67 -9.91
C GLY A 312 12.55 0.20 -9.88
N ALA A 313 12.27 -0.51 -8.80
CA ALA A 313 12.59 -1.93 -8.65
C ALA A 313 11.81 -2.80 -9.66
N ILE A 314 10.55 -2.48 -9.97
CA ILE A 314 9.75 -3.12 -11.04
C ILE A 314 10.49 -3.00 -12.38
N ALA A 315 10.91 -1.79 -12.76
CA ALA A 315 11.63 -1.56 -14.01
C ALA A 315 12.93 -2.38 -14.08
N ILE A 316 13.75 -2.34 -13.03
CA ILE A 316 15.05 -3.00 -12.98
C ILE A 316 14.91 -4.53 -13.00
N THR A 317 14.00 -5.08 -12.19
CA THR A 317 13.85 -6.53 -12.03
C THR A 317 13.28 -7.18 -13.29
N ASN A 318 12.23 -6.58 -13.88
CA ASN A 318 11.62 -7.12 -15.08
C ASN A 318 12.54 -7.02 -16.30
N TYR A 319 13.30 -5.94 -16.43
CA TYR A 319 14.29 -5.82 -17.50
C TYR A 319 15.38 -6.91 -17.41
N LYS A 320 15.87 -7.23 -16.20
CA LYS A 320 16.84 -8.29 -15.98
C LYS A 320 16.28 -9.68 -16.29
N ARG A 321 15.02 -9.92 -15.93
CA ARG A 321 14.34 -11.19 -16.23
C ARG A 321 14.18 -11.40 -17.72
N ASP A 322 13.68 -10.41 -18.44
CA ASP A 322 13.49 -10.50 -19.91
C ASP A 322 14.80 -10.74 -20.66
N LYS A 323 15.93 -10.21 -20.14
CA LYS A 323 17.26 -10.49 -20.72
C LYS A 323 17.80 -11.89 -20.43
N ASN A 324 17.40 -12.50 -19.33
CA ASN A 324 17.87 -13.85 -18.97
C ASN A 324 17.01 -14.94 -19.63
N GLU A 325 15.84 -14.61 -20.17
CA GLU A 325 14.94 -15.52 -20.89
C GLU A 325 15.18 -15.49 -22.41
N GLN A 326 15.98 -14.54 -22.91
CA GLN A 326 16.46 -14.45 -24.31
C GLN A 326 17.83 -15.10 -24.49
#